data_1568beee775358e80fa40d9d15be0741
#
_entry.id   1568beee775358e80fa40d9d15be0741
#
_cell.length_a   1.000
_cell.length_b   1.000
_cell.length_c   1.000
_cell.angle_alpha   90.00
_cell.angle_beta   90.00
_cell.angle_gamma   90.00
#
_symmetry.space_group_name_H-M   'P 1'
#
loop_
_entity.id
_entity.type
_entity.pdbx_description
1 polymer ?
#
loop_
_entity_poly.entity_id
_entity_poly.type
_entity_poly.pdbx_seq_one_letter_code
_entity_poly.pdbx_strand_id
1 'polypeptide(L)'
;MLFRSKTLTTTGGLRLKYRITAGAGARDPDGLEAREIYVEMSGPDAVLLTQRGGELLRALEHIAAKIVRLEAEEHDTISFDANSFKALRARELKLSAETAAERVRSTSQPYSFAPMSSRERRMLHLAFRDFADLETESSGEGLRRFVVVYPKGAERPRSRPRAPEFGNTGARPSRRNSPV
;
A
#
# COMPACT_ATOMS: atom_id res chain seq x y z
N MET A 1 -5.58 25.88 0.55
CA MET A 1 -5.78 24.43 0.35
C MET A 1 -7.22 24.01 0.07
N LEU A 2 -8.21 24.65 0.66
CA LEU A 2 -9.65 24.38 0.42
C LEU A 2 -10.10 24.47 -1.06
N PHE A 3 -9.46 25.31 -1.87
CA PHE A 3 -9.90 25.61 -3.24
C PHE A 3 -9.76 24.44 -4.23
N ARG A 4 -8.82 23.52 -4.01
CA ARG A 4 -8.51 22.43 -4.96
C ARG A 4 -9.24 21.12 -4.68
N SER A 5 -9.62 20.87 -3.42
CA SER A 5 -10.51 19.74 -3.10
C SER A 5 -11.90 19.95 -3.71
N LYS A 6 -12.36 21.22 -3.82
CA LYS A 6 -13.57 21.58 -4.59
C LYS A 6 -13.43 21.25 -6.07
N THR A 7 -12.26 21.42 -6.67
CA THR A 7 -12.06 21.13 -8.10
C THR A 7 -12.24 19.65 -8.42
N LEU A 8 -11.73 18.74 -7.58
CA LEU A 8 -11.95 17.30 -7.74
C LEU A 8 -13.45 16.93 -7.65
N THR A 9 -14.18 17.55 -6.73
CA THR A 9 -15.60 17.26 -6.54
C THR A 9 -16.50 17.93 -7.55
N THR A 10 -16.19 19.13 -8.02
CA THR A 10 -17.04 19.89 -8.95
C THR A 10 -16.65 19.64 -10.41
N THR A 11 -15.37 19.67 -10.75
CA THR A 11 -14.90 19.51 -12.13
C THR A 11 -14.70 18.05 -12.50
N GLY A 12 -14.27 17.20 -11.53
CA GLY A 12 -14.12 15.76 -11.72
C GLY A 12 -15.43 14.97 -11.64
N GLY A 13 -16.55 15.60 -11.28
CA GLY A 13 -17.86 14.95 -11.15
C GLY A 13 -17.94 13.93 -9.99
N LEU A 14 -16.94 13.89 -9.10
CA LEU A 14 -16.93 12.95 -7.99
C LEU A 14 -17.75 13.45 -6.80
N ARG A 15 -18.64 12.63 -6.28
CA ARG A 15 -19.49 12.93 -5.11
C ARG A 15 -18.75 12.60 -3.83
N LEU A 16 -17.79 13.46 -3.49
CA LEU A 16 -16.92 13.32 -2.33
C LEU A 16 -17.15 14.47 -1.34
N LYS A 17 -17.05 14.15 -0.08
CA LYS A 17 -16.90 15.08 1.05
C LYS A 17 -15.51 14.89 1.63
N TYR A 18 -14.95 15.91 2.23
CA TYR A 18 -13.65 15.82 2.88
C TYR A 18 -13.64 16.58 4.21
N ARG A 19 -12.83 16.08 5.13
CA ARG A 19 -12.48 16.73 6.39
C ARG A 19 -10.97 16.88 6.43
N ILE A 20 -10.49 18.06 6.80
CA ILE A 20 -9.06 18.32 6.97
C ILE A 20 -8.80 18.54 8.45
N THR A 21 -7.87 17.79 9.00
CA THR A 21 -7.33 17.98 10.35
C THR A 21 -5.86 18.35 10.19
N ALA A 22 -5.42 19.41 10.86
CA ALA A 22 -4.05 19.90 10.79
C ALA A 22 -3.51 20.22 12.19
N GLY A 23 -2.18 20.12 12.34
CA GLY A 23 -1.47 20.41 13.58
C GLY A 23 -1.05 19.15 14.35
N ALA A 24 -0.48 19.35 15.54
CA ALA A 24 0.12 18.31 16.36
C ALA A 24 -0.83 17.16 16.81
N GLY A 25 -2.11 17.27 16.55
CA GLY A 25 -3.12 16.25 16.81
C GLY A 25 -3.66 15.55 15.57
N ALA A 26 -3.15 15.89 14.38
CA ALA A 26 -3.53 15.26 13.12
C ALA A 26 -2.93 13.85 13.01
N ARG A 27 -3.43 12.94 13.82
CA ARG A 27 -3.11 11.51 13.72
C ARG A 27 -4.21 10.81 12.96
N ASP A 28 -3.83 9.76 12.22
CA ASP A 28 -4.84 8.83 11.77
C ASP A 28 -5.54 8.19 13.00
N PRO A 29 -6.78 7.71 12.86
CA PRO A 29 -7.55 7.15 13.99
C PRO A 29 -6.83 6.02 14.73
N ASP A 30 -5.95 5.28 14.06
CA ASP A 30 -5.19 4.15 14.63
C ASP A 30 -3.78 4.55 15.10
N GLY A 31 -3.39 5.82 14.97
CA GLY A 31 -2.10 6.34 15.46
C GLY A 31 -0.87 5.77 14.76
N LEU A 32 -1.05 5.12 13.61
CA LEU A 32 0.01 4.47 12.83
C LEU A 32 0.94 5.47 12.14
N GLU A 33 0.45 6.71 11.94
CA GLU A 33 1.19 7.79 11.31
C GLU A 33 1.01 9.09 12.06
N ALA A 34 2.11 9.74 12.39
CA ALA A 34 2.10 11.15 12.78
C ALA A 34 2.19 11.98 11.50
N ARG A 35 1.12 12.67 11.14
CA ARG A 35 1.07 13.57 9.98
C ARG A 35 0.69 14.96 10.47
N GLU A 36 1.17 15.98 9.77
CA GLU A 36 0.77 17.36 10.09
C GLU A 36 -0.59 17.71 9.50
N ILE A 37 -0.92 17.12 8.37
CA ILE A 37 -2.18 17.34 7.66
C ILE A 37 -2.80 15.99 7.29
N TYR A 38 -3.97 15.74 7.81
CA TYR A 38 -4.77 14.54 7.51
C TYR A 38 -6.05 14.94 6.78
N VAL A 39 -6.27 14.35 5.60
CA VAL A 39 -7.44 14.59 4.75
C VAL A 39 -8.27 13.33 4.67
N GLU A 40 -9.36 13.28 5.42
CA GLU A 40 -10.33 12.19 5.37
C GLU A 40 -11.35 12.46 4.26
N MET A 41 -11.53 11.52 3.36
CA MET A 41 -12.49 11.60 2.26
C MET A 41 -13.62 10.59 2.46
N SER A 42 -14.85 11.03 2.21
CA SER A 42 -16.05 10.21 2.35
C SER A 42 -17.06 10.53 1.23
N GLY A 43 -18.09 9.72 1.10
CA GLY A 43 -19.14 9.92 0.11
C GLY A 43 -19.33 8.72 -0.81
N PRO A 44 -20.34 8.76 -1.70
CA PRO A 44 -20.67 7.63 -2.58
C PRO A 44 -19.50 7.15 -3.44
N ASP A 45 -18.65 8.08 -3.89
CA ASP A 45 -17.55 7.76 -4.81
C ASP A 45 -16.21 7.54 -4.07
N ALA A 46 -16.22 7.54 -2.70
CA ALA A 46 -15.02 7.30 -1.91
C ALA A 46 -14.42 5.89 -2.14
N VAL A 47 -15.24 4.92 -2.53
CA VAL A 47 -14.78 3.57 -2.88
C VAL A 47 -13.79 3.59 -4.05
N LEU A 48 -13.91 4.53 -4.99
CA LEU A 48 -12.98 4.66 -6.11
C LEU A 48 -11.56 5.02 -5.65
N LEU A 49 -11.45 5.75 -4.55
CA LEU A 49 -10.17 6.16 -3.98
C LEU A 49 -9.38 4.99 -3.37
N THR A 50 -10.10 3.95 -2.92
CA THR A 50 -9.51 2.79 -2.23
C THR A 50 -9.21 1.62 -3.17
N GLN A 51 -9.71 1.68 -4.42
CA GLN A 51 -9.44 0.66 -5.42
C GLN A 51 -7.94 0.52 -5.74
N ARG A 52 -7.55 -0.64 -6.26
CA ARG A 52 -6.16 -0.97 -6.62
C ARG A 52 -5.16 -0.69 -5.48
N GLY A 53 -5.56 -1.04 -4.26
CA GLY A 53 -4.70 -0.82 -3.09
C GLY A 53 -4.47 0.66 -2.76
N GLY A 54 -5.44 1.54 -3.04
CA GLY A 54 -5.36 2.97 -2.74
C GLY A 54 -4.44 3.77 -3.68
N GLU A 55 -4.31 3.33 -4.93
CA GLU A 55 -3.47 4.00 -5.94
C GLU A 55 -3.86 5.47 -6.10
N LEU A 56 -5.16 5.76 -6.17
CA LEU A 56 -5.66 7.12 -6.33
C LEU A 56 -5.40 7.98 -5.08
N LEU A 57 -5.50 7.41 -3.87
CA LEU A 57 -5.11 8.13 -2.65
C LEU A 57 -3.65 8.55 -2.68
N ARG A 58 -2.74 7.64 -3.08
CA ARG A 58 -1.31 7.96 -3.21
C ARG A 58 -1.04 9.01 -4.29
N ALA A 59 -1.76 8.94 -5.40
CA ALA A 59 -1.66 9.97 -6.44
C ALA A 59 -2.10 11.35 -5.94
N LEU A 60 -3.16 11.41 -5.14
CA LEU A 60 -3.61 12.64 -4.49
C LEU A 60 -2.58 13.19 -3.50
N GLU A 61 -1.96 12.34 -2.68
CA GLU A 61 -0.87 12.73 -1.78
C GLU A 61 0.29 13.35 -2.55
N HIS A 62 0.74 12.68 -3.61
CA HIS A 62 1.83 13.16 -4.45
C HIS A 62 1.51 14.51 -5.10
N ILE A 63 0.32 14.65 -5.68
CA ILE A 63 -0.13 15.90 -6.30
C ILE A 63 -0.24 17.01 -5.25
N ALA A 64 -0.79 16.72 -4.07
CA ALA A 64 -0.93 17.69 -2.99
C ALA A 64 0.45 18.18 -2.52
N ALA A 65 1.40 17.27 -2.31
CA ALA A 65 2.77 17.61 -1.94
C ALA A 65 3.44 18.54 -2.97
N LYS A 66 3.31 18.22 -4.28
CA LYS A 66 3.83 19.07 -5.37
C LYS A 66 3.18 20.45 -5.41
N ILE A 67 1.87 20.52 -5.18
CA ILE A 67 1.13 21.79 -5.18
C ILE A 67 1.56 22.70 -4.05
N VAL A 68 1.80 22.12 -2.86
CA VAL A 68 2.23 22.86 -1.65
C VAL A 68 3.74 23.10 -1.68
N ARG A 69 4.44 22.55 -2.67
CA ARG A 69 5.90 22.65 -2.84
C ARG A 69 6.67 22.06 -1.66
N LEU A 70 6.20 20.92 -1.14
CA LEU A 70 6.91 20.17 -0.12
C LEU A 70 8.18 19.56 -0.72
N GLU A 71 9.27 19.62 0.02
CA GLU A 71 10.50 18.92 -0.32
C GLU A 71 10.32 17.40 -0.22
N ALA A 72 11.23 16.62 -0.79
CA ALA A 72 11.10 15.15 -0.85
C ALA A 72 10.98 14.51 0.54
N GLU A 73 11.65 15.09 1.53
CA GLU A 73 11.63 14.65 2.94
C GLU A 73 10.34 14.98 3.65
N GLU A 74 9.60 15.99 3.17
CA GLU A 74 8.34 16.47 3.72
C GLU A 74 7.11 15.85 3.04
N HIS A 75 7.28 15.01 2.01
CA HIS A 75 6.16 14.40 1.27
C HIS A 75 5.23 13.58 2.18
N ASP A 76 5.75 13.15 3.31
CA ASP A 76 4.99 12.42 4.32
C ASP A 76 4.14 13.32 5.23
N THR A 77 4.22 14.64 5.10
CA THR A 77 3.48 15.63 5.90
C THR A 77 1.97 15.57 5.67
N ILE A 78 1.54 15.22 4.46
CA ILE A 78 0.13 15.16 4.08
C ILE A 78 -0.30 13.70 3.87
N SER A 79 -1.40 13.32 4.51
CA SER A 79 -2.01 12.01 4.32
C SER A 79 -3.46 12.13 3.86
N PHE A 80 -3.81 11.38 2.81
CA PHE A 80 -5.20 11.22 2.37
C PHE A 80 -5.69 9.83 2.74
N ASP A 81 -6.89 9.73 3.29
CA ASP A 81 -7.56 8.47 3.54
C ASP A 81 -9.03 8.52 3.13
N ALA A 82 -9.61 7.37 2.93
CA ALA A 82 -11.02 7.22 2.62
C ALA A 82 -11.56 5.94 3.28
N ASN A 83 -12.67 6.09 4.03
CA ASN A 83 -13.33 4.95 4.69
C ASN A 83 -12.38 4.11 5.57
N SER A 84 -11.44 4.75 6.25
CA SER A 84 -10.43 4.08 7.09
C SER A 84 -9.61 3.02 6.34
N PHE A 85 -9.40 3.22 5.03
CA PHE A 85 -8.69 2.27 4.16
C PHE A 85 -7.28 1.95 4.67
N LYS A 86 -6.55 2.98 5.11
CA LYS A 86 -5.17 2.80 5.59
C LYS A 86 -5.10 1.95 6.85
N ALA A 87 -6.05 2.15 7.76
CA ALA A 87 -6.15 1.37 8.99
C ALA A 87 -6.53 -0.08 8.71
N LEU A 88 -7.54 -0.31 7.87
CA LEU A 88 -7.93 -1.65 7.45
C LEU A 88 -6.76 -2.36 6.76
N ARG A 89 -6.05 -1.67 5.88
CA ARG A 89 -4.90 -2.23 5.18
C ARG A 89 -3.75 -2.59 6.12
N ALA A 90 -3.51 -1.78 7.15
CA ALA A 90 -2.52 -2.09 8.17
C ALA A 90 -2.86 -3.37 8.94
N ARG A 91 -4.13 -3.54 9.32
CA ARG A 91 -4.61 -4.77 9.99
C ARG A 91 -4.48 -6.00 9.09
N GLU A 92 -4.84 -5.90 7.81
CA GLU A 92 -4.64 -6.97 6.83
C GLU A 92 -3.17 -7.38 6.72
N LEU A 93 -2.26 -6.40 6.63
CA LEU A 93 -0.84 -6.67 6.55
C LEU A 93 -0.31 -7.35 7.81
N LYS A 94 -0.79 -6.95 8.99
CA LYS A 94 -0.42 -7.59 10.26
C LYS A 94 -0.86 -9.04 10.29
N LEU A 95 -2.11 -9.34 9.96
CA LEU A 95 -2.62 -10.72 9.89
C LEU A 95 -1.88 -11.55 8.84
N SER A 96 -1.58 -10.94 7.68
CA SER A 96 -0.78 -11.59 6.64
C SER A 96 0.64 -11.90 7.11
N ALA A 97 1.23 -11.03 7.94
CA ALA A 97 2.54 -11.28 8.53
C ALA A 97 2.52 -12.47 9.50
N GLU A 98 1.51 -12.56 10.36
CA GLU A 98 1.31 -13.68 11.29
C GLU A 98 1.16 -15.01 10.52
N THR A 99 0.29 -15.04 9.50
CA THR A 99 0.09 -16.22 8.64
C THR A 99 1.38 -16.62 7.89
N ALA A 100 2.11 -15.63 7.38
CA ALA A 100 3.38 -15.89 6.71
C ALA A 100 4.44 -16.42 7.67
N ALA A 101 4.49 -15.91 8.90
CA ALA A 101 5.39 -16.39 9.95
C ALA A 101 5.14 -17.87 10.27
N GLU A 102 3.88 -18.25 10.48
CA GLU A 102 3.49 -19.63 10.72
C GLU A 102 3.88 -20.55 9.57
N ARG A 103 3.65 -20.09 8.32
CA ARG A 103 4.00 -20.84 7.12
C ARG A 103 5.51 -21.05 7.00
N VAL A 104 6.32 -20.01 7.21
CA VAL A 104 7.78 -20.12 7.15
C VAL A 104 8.30 -21.06 8.24
N ARG A 105 7.74 -21.00 9.45
CA ARG A 105 8.09 -21.91 10.56
C ARG A 105 7.77 -23.37 10.25
N SER A 106 6.58 -23.63 9.69
CA SER A 106 6.13 -24.99 9.41
C SER A 106 6.84 -25.62 8.22
N THR A 107 7.18 -24.82 7.19
CA THR A 107 7.79 -25.34 5.96
C THR A 107 9.28 -25.18 5.89
N SER A 108 9.89 -24.33 6.72
CA SER A 108 11.28 -23.85 6.62
C SER A 108 11.62 -23.25 5.23
N GLN A 109 10.59 -22.84 4.46
CA GLN A 109 10.76 -22.25 3.14
C GLN A 109 10.48 -20.74 3.19
N PRO A 110 11.21 -19.94 2.39
CA PRO A 110 10.93 -18.50 2.27
C PRO A 110 9.51 -18.25 1.77
N TYR A 111 8.91 -17.17 2.27
CA TYR A 111 7.61 -16.70 1.82
C TYR A 111 7.72 -15.34 1.16
N SER A 112 7.19 -15.18 -0.06
CA SER A 112 7.18 -13.92 -0.80
C SER A 112 5.79 -13.30 -0.79
N PHE A 113 5.70 -12.05 -0.33
CA PHE A 113 4.48 -11.27 -0.45
C PHE A 113 4.26 -10.76 -1.87
N ALA A 114 3.03 -10.32 -2.17
CA ALA A 114 2.74 -9.58 -3.39
C ALA A 114 3.52 -8.24 -3.43
N PRO A 115 3.77 -7.69 -4.64
CA PRO A 115 4.31 -6.35 -4.78
C PRO A 115 3.45 -5.32 -4.04
N MET A 116 4.10 -4.41 -3.33
CA MET A 116 3.44 -3.42 -2.49
C MET A 116 4.25 -2.12 -2.38
N SER A 117 3.60 -1.07 -1.90
CA SER A 117 4.22 0.23 -1.71
C SER A 117 5.35 0.20 -0.67
N SER A 118 6.24 1.21 -0.70
CA SER A 118 7.33 1.35 0.27
C SER A 118 6.84 1.42 1.70
N ARG A 119 5.70 2.09 1.92
CA ARG A 119 5.04 2.18 3.21
C ARG A 119 4.58 0.80 3.71
N GLU A 120 3.87 0.04 2.88
CA GLU A 120 3.40 -1.30 3.25
C GLU A 120 4.56 -2.25 3.54
N ARG A 121 5.66 -2.17 2.76
CA ARG A 121 6.87 -2.94 3.03
C ARG A 121 7.48 -2.58 4.38
N ARG A 122 7.53 -1.28 4.72
CA ARG A 122 8.00 -0.84 6.04
C ARG A 122 7.11 -1.37 7.16
N MET A 123 5.79 -1.37 6.98
CA MET A 123 4.84 -1.94 7.97
C MET A 123 5.08 -3.42 8.18
N LEU A 124 5.31 -4.21 7.13
CA LEU A 124 5.67 -5.61 7.25
C LEU A 124 7.00 -5.79 7.98
N HIS A 125 8.05 -5.04 7.62
CA HIS A 125 9.32 -5.12 8.34
C HIS A 125 9.18 -4.82 9.83
N LEU A 126 8.33 -3.86 10.19
CA LEU A 126 8.04 -3.54 11.59
C LEU A 126 7.23 -4.66 12.27
N ALA A 127 6.24 -5.24 11.59
CA ALA A 127 5.45 -6.36 12.12
C ALA A 127 6.31 -7.61 12.37
N PHE A 128 7.33 -7.84 11.56
CA PHE A 128 8.25 -8.97 11.74
C PHE A 128 9.35 -8.73 12.78
N ARG A 129 9.50 -7.51 13.30
CA ARG A 129 10.53 -7.20 14.31
C ARG A 129 10.39 -8.05 15.58
N ASP A 130 9.15 -8.40 15.94
CA ASP A 130 8.84 -9.18 17.14
C ASP A 130 9.07 -10.70 16.95
N PHE A 131 9.33 -11.15 15.71
CA PHE A 131 9.62 -12.54 15.38
C PHE A 131 11.13 -12.77 15.31
N ALA A 132 11.75 -13.11 16.46
CA ALA A 132 13.21 -13.24 16.60
C ALA A 132 13.83 -14.36 15.73
N ASP A 133 13.02 -15.30 15.27
CA ASP A 133 13.37 -16.47 14.46
C ASP A 133 13.24 -16.24 12.94
N LEU A 134 12.78 -15.06 12.53
CA LEU A 134 12.55 -14.72 11.14
C LEU A 134 13.32 -13.46 10.73
N GLU A 135 13.65 -13.37 9.44
CA GLU A 135 14.27 -12.20 8.81
C GLU A 135 13.46 -11.77 7.59
N THR A 136 13.44 -10.48 7.33
CA THR A 136 12.72 -9.92 6.19
C THR A 136 13.64 -9.13 5.28
N GLU A 137 13.44 -9.26 3.97
CA GLU A 137 14.17 -8.52 2.95
C GLU A 137 13.20 -7.95 1.91
N SER A 138 13.46 -6.71 1.44
CA SER A 138 12.74 -6.15 0.30
C SER A 138 13.46 -6.49 -1.00
N SER A 139 12.80 -7.22 -1.89
CA SER A 139 13.31 -7.66 -3.19
C SER A 139 12.54 -7.04 -4.35
N GLY A 140 13.11 -7.05 -5.56
CA GLY A 140 12.49 -6.44 -6.75
C GLY A 140 12.76 -4.95 -6.88
N GLU A 141 12.19 -4.32 -7.93
CA GLU A 141 12.43 -2.92 -8.28
C GLU A 141 11.11 -2.19 -8.60
N GLY A 142 11.09 -0.88 -8.34
CA GLY A 142 9.95 -0.01 -8.67
C GLY A 142 8.62 -0.54 -8.11
N LEU A 143 7.62 -0.63 -8.98
CA LEU A 143 6.27 -1.08 -8.64
C LEU A 143 6.18 -2.62 -8.40
N ARG A 144 7.21 -3.37 -8.78
CA ARG A 144 7.29 -4.83 -8.56
C ARG A 144 8.06 -5.19 -7.29
N ARG A 145 8.36 -4.22 -6.45
CA ARG A 145 9.10 -4.45 -5.21
C ARG A 145 8.20 -5.04 -4.13
N PHE A 146 8.67 -6.11 -3.47
CA PHE A 146 7.92 -6.91 -2.49
C PHE A 146 8.80 -7.28 -1.29
N VAL A 147 8.20 -7.87 -0.25
CA VAL A 147 8.91 -8.38 0.93
C VAL A 147 9.00 -9.90 0.84
N VAL A 148 10.15 -10.43 1.22
CA VAL A 148 10.38 -11.86 1.42
C VAL A 148 10.72 -12.10 2.88
N VAL A 149 10.14 -13.14 3.46
CA VAL A 149 10.42 -13.61 4.83
C VAL A 149 11.22 -14.89 4.75
N TYR A 150 12.28 -14.96 5.53
CA TYR A 150 13.17 -16.10 5.63
C TYR A 150 13.24 -16.64 7.05
N PRO A 151 13.49 -17.94 7.27
CA PRO A 151 13.98 -18.41 8.53
C PRO A 151 15.32 -17.74 8.84
N LYS A 152 15.54 -17.34 10.09
CA LYS A 152 16.81 -16.71 10.51
C LYS A 152 17.98 -17.67 10.32
N GLY A 153 19.04 -17.19 9.70
CA GLY A 153 20.24 -18.01 9.42
C GLY A 153 20.11 -18.99 8.25
N ALA A 154 18.99 -18.98 7.53
CA ALA A 154 18.86 -19.77 6.31
C ALA A 154 19.77 -19.23 5.20
N GLU A 155 20.38 -20.13 4.43
CA GLU A 155 21.10 -19.74 3.22
C GLU A 155 20.15 -19.03 2.26
N ARG A 156 20.48 -17.78 1.93
CA ARG A 156 19.69 -17.02 0.96
C ARG A 156 19.91 -17.56 -0.43
N PRO A 157 18.85 -17.82 -1.22
CA PRO A 157 19.00 -18.28 -2.59
C PRO A 157 19.86 -17.30 -3.37
N ARG A 158 20.87 -17.79 -4.11
CA ARG A 158 21.73 -16.96 -4.97
C ARG A 158 20.94 -16.31 -6.13
N SER A 159 19.79 -16.87 -6.49
CA SER A 159 18.85 -16.25 -7.43
C SER A 159 17.88 -15.33 -6.67
N ARG A 160 17.74 -14.08 -7.15
CA ARG A 160 16.74 -13.14 -6.58
C ARG A 160 15.37 -13.79 -6.61
N PRO A 161 14.64 -13.82 -5.47
CA PRO A 161 13.27 -14.32 -5.44
C PRO A 161 12.43 -13.57 -6.47
N ARG A 162 11.56 -14.29 -7.17
CA ARG A 162 10.56 -13.66 -8.05
C ARG A 162 9.32 -13.35 -7.24
N ALA A 163 8.69 -12.22 -7.55
CA ALA A 163 7.36 -11.95 -7.05
C ALA A 163 6.41 -13.09 -7.45
N PRO A 164 5.47 -13.53 -6.58
CA PRO A 164 4.47 -14.51 -6.96
C PRO A 164 3.70 -13.98 -8.18
N GLU A 165 3.62 -14.80 -9.23
CA GLU A 165 2.78 -14.51 -10.39
C GLU A 165 1.32 -14.71 -9.97
N PHE A 166 0.63 -13.65 -9.66
CA PHE A 166 -0.82 -13.68 -9.58
C PHE A 166 -1.33 -13.81 -11.02
N GLY A 167 -1.82 -14.99 -11.35
CA GLY A 167 -2.34 -15.31 -12.66
C GLY A 167 -3.33 -14.24 -13.11
N ASN A 168 -2.97 -13.56 -14.19
CA ASN A 168 -3.90 -12.77 -14.96
C ASN A 168 -4.87 -13.76 -15.62
N THR A 169 -5.99 -14.08 -14.96
CA THR A 169 -7.07 -14.88 -15.52
C THR A 169 -7.86 -14.09 -16.58
N GLY A 170 -7.14 -13.36 -17.42
CA GLY A 170 -7.61 -12.83 -18.67
C GLY A 170 -7.46 -13.90 -19.75
N ALA A 171 -8.41 -14.80 -19.86
CA ALA A 171 -8.50 -15.72 -20.98
C ALA A 171 -8.44 -14.92 -22.29
N ARG A 172 -7.32 -15.04 -23.00
CA ARG A 172 -7.26 -14.60 -24.40
C ARG A 172 -8.24 -15.47 -25.20
N PRO A 173 -9.23 -14.89 -25.89
CA PRO A 173 -10.04 -15.68 -26.77
C PRO A 173 -9.14 -16.23 -27.89
N SER A 174 -9.08 -17.55 -28.02
CA SER A 174 -8.39 -18.22 -29.11
C SER A 174 -9.00 -17.79 -30.43
N ARG A 175 -8.24 -17.10 -31.27
CA ARG A 175 -8.60 -16.90 -32.66
C ARG A 175 -8.64 -18.28 -33.34
N ARG A 176 -9.85 -18.80 -33.56
CA ARG A 176 -10.06 -19.89 -34.50
C ARG A 176 -9.72 -19.40 -35.89
N ASN A 177 -8.63 -19.89 -36.44
CA ASN A 177 -8.39 -19.87 -37.90
C ASN A 177 -9.42 -20.79 -38.53
N SER A 178 -10.31 -20.25 -39.34
CA SER A 178 -11.11 -21.02 -40.28
C SER A 178 -10.29 -21.14 -41.56
N PRO A 179 -10.09 -22.34 -42.09
CA PRO A 179 -9.57 -22.50 -43.46
C PRO A 179 -10.73 -22.31 -44.45
N VAL A 180 -10.41 -21.63 -45.55
CA VAL A 180 -11.22 -21.54 -46.77
C VAL A 180 -11.18 -22.87 -47.49
#